data_d850de402f885eaaeac51c8672fc90f2
#
_entry.id   d850de402f885eaaeac51c8672fc90f2
#
_cell.length_a   1.000
_cell.length_b   1.000
_cell.length_c   1.000
_cell.angle_alpha   90.00
_cell.angle_beta   90.00
_cell.angle_gamma   90.00
#
_symmetry.space_group_name_H-M   'P 1'
#
loop_
_entity.id
_entity.type
_entity.pdbx_description
1 polymer ?
#
loop_
_entity_poly.entity_id
_entity_poly.type
_entity_poly.pdbx_seq_one_letter_code
_entity_poly.pdbx_strand_id
1 'polypeptide(L)'
;MRSSERGCAPVSMCGALISRSEPYILSMTLVMMTSLAMARERERGTLESLLATPVRPLEVMIGKLAPYVGVGVVQVTLFLVMARLLFDVPMAGGWDALVVGVMLFIVGSLALGFFLSTLAQTQMQAMQMSIFYILPSMLLSGFLFPFRGMPDWAQALGSLIPVTHFLRIVRGALLKGVGLADAWPSVMALAAFVVVVTALAIVRYRTTLD
;
A
#
# COMPACT_ATOMS: atom_id res chain seq x y z
N MET A 1 -35.55 3.78 31.84
CA MET A 1 -35.49 3.97 30.41
C MET A 1 -34.81 5.30 30.09
N ARG A 2 -33.49 5.41 30.25
CA ARG A 2 -32.71 6.61 29.86
C ARG A 2 -31.19 6.37 30.09
N SER A 3 -30.59 5.42 29.39
CA SER A 3 -29.11 5.22 29.49
C SER A 3 -28.46 4.48 28.32
N SER A 4 -29.06 4.46 27.11
CA SER A 4 -28.44 3.72 25.98
C SER A 4 -28.05 4.57 24.77
N GLU A 5 -28.15 5.90 24.84
CA GLU A 5 -27.90 6.74 23.64
C GLU A 5 -26.59 7.54 23.64
N ARG A 6 -25.67 7.35 24.60
CA ARG A 6 -24.46 8.17 24.70
C ARG A 6 -23.15 7.51 24.24
N GLY A 7 -23.21 6.31 23.66
CA GLY A 7 -21.99 5.55 23.35
C GLY A 7 -21.67 5.29 21.86
N CYS A 8 -22.64 5.38 20.97
CA CYS A 8 -22.43 4.83 19.60
C CYS A 8 -21.81 5.78 18.56
N ALA A 9 -22.01 7.08 18.68
CA ALA A 9 -21.53 8.02 17.65
C ALA A 9 -20.00 8.22 17.61
N PRO A 10 -19.28 8.38 18.73
CA PRO A 10 -17.84 8.62 18.70
C PRO A 10 -17.01 7.37 18.33
N VAL A 11 -17.43 6.18 18.76
CA VAL A 11 -16.67 4.93 18.51
C VAL A 11 -16.76 4.50 17.05
N SER A 12 -17.93 4.58 16.43
CA SER A 12 -18.10 4.25 15.02
C SER A 12 -17.40 5.24 14.09
N MET A 13 -17.39 6.52 14.45
CA MET A 13 -16.72 7.57 13.70
C MET A 13 -15.20 7.46 13.84
N CYS A 14 -14.69 7.11 15.01
CA CYS A 14 -13.29 6.90 15.27
C CYS A 14 -12.76 5.64 14.56
N GLY A 15 -13.50 4.54 14.58
CA GLY A 15 -13.19 3.32 13.82
C GLY A 15 -13.17 3.56 12.31
N ALA A 16 -14.08 4.39 11.80
CA ALA A 16 -14.09 4.79 10.38
C ALA A 16 -12.89 5.68 10.01
N LEU A 17 -12.44 6.57 10.88
CA LEU A 17 -11.25 7.38 10.67
C LEU A 17 -9.98 6.54 10.65
N ILE A 18 -9.85 5.59 11.57
CA ILE A 18 -8.71 4.70 11.66
C ILE A 18 -8.63 3.78 10.44
N SER A 19 -9.73 3.16 10.04
CA SER A 19 -9.77 2.33 8.83
C SER A 19 -9.45 3.13 7.56
N ARG A 20 -9.53 4.46 7.60
CA ARG A 20 -9.13 5.35 6.50
C ARG A 20 -7.65 5.72 6.53
N SER A 21 -7.07 6.00 7.70
CA SER A 21 -5.68 6.47 7.81
C SER A 21 -4.64 5.36 7.63
N GLU A 22 -4.97 4.13 8.02
CA GLU A 22 -4.05 3.00 7.94
C GLU A 22 -3.44 2.76 6.55
N PRO A 23 -4.23 2.67 5.47
CA PRO A 23 -3.69 2.40 4.14
C PRO A 23 -2.69 3.44 3.66
N TYR A 24 -2.84 4.69 4.11
CA TYR A 24 -1.92 5.77 3.74
C TYR A 24 -0.62 5.69 4.51
N ILE A 25 -0.69 5.48 5.83
CA ILE A 25 0.50 5.32 6.67
C ILE A 25 1.31 4.13 6.18
N LEU A 26 0.65 3.01 5.89
CA LEU A 26 1.27 1.81 5.35
C LEU A 26 1.91 2.08 3.98
N SER A 27 1.17 2.67 3.05
CA SER A 27 1.68 3.03 1.72
C SER A 27 2.85 4.00 1.80
N MET A 28 2.72 5.07 2.59
CA MET A 28 3.77 6.07 2.76
C MET A 28 5.04 5.44 3.31
N THR A 29 4.94 4.65 4.37
CA THR A 29 6.09 4.00 5.00
C THR A 29 6.76 3.03 4.04
N LEU A 30 6.01 2.12 3.41
CA LEU A 30 6.56 1.11 2.53
C LEU A 30 7.18 1.70 1.27
N VAL A 31 6.47 2.59 0.57
CA VAL A 31 6.96 3.21 -0.67
C VAL A 31 8.20 4.04 -0.38
N MET A 32 8.17 4.88 0.66
CA MET A 32 9.26 5.79 0.99
C MET A 32 10.50 5.02 1.47
N MET A 33 10.34 4.06 2.39
CA MET A 33 11.44 3.23 2.89
C MET A 33 12.10 2.45 1.77
N THR A 34 11.32 1.80 0.90
CA THR A 34 11.85 0.99 -0.20
C THR A 34 12.56 1.89 -1.23
N SER A 35 11.95 3.01 -1.60
CA SER A 35 12.53 3.94 -2.56
C SER A 35 13.86 4.52 -2.07
N LEU A 36 13.92 4.96 -0.81
CA LEU A 36 15.14 5.49 -0.20
C LEU A 36 16.23 4.43 -0.04
N ALA A 37 15.87 3.21 0.39
CA ALA A 37 16.85 2.15 0.59
C ALA A 37 17.53 1.76 -0.72
N MET A 38 16.75 1.62 -1.80
CA MET A 38 17.28 1.29 -3.11
C MET A 38 18.10 2.45 -3.72
N ALA A 39 17.64 3.69 -3.57
CA ALA A 39 18.38 4.87 -4.02
C ALA A 39 19.72 5.02 -3.28
N ARG A 40 19.75 4.72 -1.97
CA ARG A 40 20.98 4.74 -1.16
C ARG A 40 22.01 3.73 -1.67
N GLU A 41 21.58 2.54 -2.04
CA GLU A 41 22.48 1.53 -2.59
C GLU A 41 23.07 1.95 -3.93
N ARG A 42 22.25 2.62 -4.74
CA ARG A 42 22.71 3.18 -6.03
C ARG A 42 23.72 4.29 -5.84
N GLU A 43 23.49 5.23 -4.91
CA GLU A 43 24.45 6.30 -4.60
C GLU A 43 25.81 5.78 -4.08
N ARG A 44 25.78 4.66 -3.34
CA ARG A 44 26.99 4.05 -2.78
C ARG A 44 27.77 3.17 -3.77
N GLY A 45 27.27 2.98 -4.99
CA GLY A 45 27.89 2.13 -6.00
C GLY A 45 27.93 0.63 -5.67
N THR A 46 27.21 0.21 -4.61
CA THR A 46 27.17 -1.20 -4.19
C THR A 46 26.44 -2.11 -5.19
N LEU A 47 25.72 -1.52 -6.14
CA LEU A 47 25.10 -2.26 -7.25
C LEU A 47 26.13 -2.86 -8.20
N GLU A 48 27.27 -2.19 -8.43
CA GLU A 48 28.35 -2.68 -9.32
C GLU A 48 29.02 -3.92 -8.74
N SER A 49 29.22 -4.00 -7.43
CA SER A 49 29.80 -5.18 -6.77
C SER A 49 28.84 -6.39 -6.77
N LEU A 50 27.53 -6.17 -6.84
CA LEU A 50 26.52 -7.23 -7.00
C LEU A 50 26.46 -7.79 -8.43
N LEU A 51 26.79 -6.96 -9.44
CA LEU A 51 26.87 -7.39 -10.85
C LEU A 51 28.05 -8.33 -11.13
N ALA A 52 29.07 -8.31 -10.28
CA ALA A 52 30.19 -9.26 -10.36
C ALA A 52 29.80 -10.69 -9.94
N THR A 53 28.61 -10.88 -9.36
CA THR A 53 28.09 -12.21 -9.01
C THR A 53 27.06 -12.68 -10.05
N PRO A 54 27.05 -13.96 -10.47
CA PRO A 54 26.13 -14.50 -11.48
C PRO A 54 24.72 -14.70 -10.93
N VAL A 55 24.16 -13.69 -10.24
CA VAL A 55 22.83 -13.74 -9.61
C VAL A 55 21.81 -13.08 -10.54
N ARG A 56 20.64 -13.68 -10.66
CA ARG A 56 19.57 -13.11 -11.49
C ARG A 56 19.02 -11.82 -10.85
N PRO A 57 18.73 -10.77 -11.65
CA PRO A 57 18.19 -9.50 -11.11
C PRO A 57 16.95 -9.65 -10.23
N LEU A 58 16.10 -10.63 -10.54
CA LEU A 58 14.90 -10.96 -9.76
C LEU A 58 15.23 -11.49 -8.36
N GLU A 59 16.26 -12.32 -8.22
CA GLU A 59 16.67 -12.90 -6.94
C GLU A 59 17.19 -11.82 -5.99
N VAL A 60 17.96 -10.89 -6.51
CA VAL A 60 18.44 -9.71 -5.79
C VAL A 60 17.26 -8.84 -5.33
N MET A 61 16.31 -8.59 -6.24
CA MET A 61 15.13 -7.79 -5.94
C MET A 61 14.28 -8.42 -4.84
N ILE A 62 13.99 -9.72 -4.93
CA ILE A 62 13.20 -10.45 -3.93
C ILE A 62 13.93 -10.47 -2.59
N GLY A 63 15.22 -10.78 -2.57
CA GLY A 63 16.01 -10.82 -1.33
C GLY A 63 16.04 -9.47 -0.61
N LYS A 64 16.11 -8.36 -1.35
CA LYS A 64 16.09 -7.01 -0.78
C LYS A 64 14.70 -6.56 -0.33
N LEU A 65 13.65 -6.98 -1.02
CA LEU A 65 12.27 -6.63 -0.66
C LEU A 65 11.73 -7.48 0.50
N ALA A 66 12.23 -8.70 0.71
CA ALA A 66 11.78 -9.63 1.74
C ALA A 66 11.73 -9.00 3.16
N PRO A 67 12.77 -8.31 3.66
CA PRO A 67 12.71 -7.69 4.99
C PRO A 67 11.64 -6.60 5.08
N TYR A 68 11.38 -5.87 4.00
CA TYR A 68 10.33 -4.83 3.99
C TYR A 68 8.92 -5.41 3.97
N VAL A 69 8.72 -6.61 3.40
CA VAL A 69 7.47 -7.36 3.57
C VAL A 69 7.23 -7.64 5.05
N GLY A 70 8.27 -8.07 5.77
CA GLY A 70 8.20 -8.28 7.23
C GLY A 70 7.78 -7.01 7.97
N VAL A 71 8.38 -5.87 7.65
CA VAL A 71 8.01 -4.57 8.22
C VAL A 71 6.55 -4.25 7.95
N GLY A 72 6.06 -4.45 6.72
CA GLY A 72 4.67 -4.21 6.35
C GLY A 72 3.70 -5.10 7.13
N VAL A 73 4.01 -6.39 7.28
CA VAL A 73 3.19 -7.34 8.05
C VAL A 73 3.14 -6.94 9.52
N VAL A 74 4.26 -6.59 10.13
CA VAL A 74 4.32 -6.12 11.52
C VAL A 74 3.49 -4.84 11.70
N GLN A 75 3.60 -3.89 10.79
CA GLN A 75 2.86 -2.63 10.82
C GLN A 75 1.34 -2.87 10.73
N VAL A 76 0.88 -3.71 9.81
CA VAL A 76 -0.55 -4.07 9.70
C VAL A 76 -1.05 -4.81 10.93
N THR A 77 -0.27 -5.76 11.43
CA THR A 77 -0.64 -6.52 12.63
C THR A 77 -0.77 -5.60 13.84
N LEU A 78 0.18 -4.71 14.04
CA LEU A 78 0.16 -3.72 15.13
C LEU A 78 -1.08 -2.83 15.02
N PHE A 79 -1.40 -2.40 13.80
CA PHE A 79 -2.57 -1.57 13.55
C PHE A 79 -3.89 -2.31 13.83
N LEU A 80 -4.04 -3.57 13.38
CA LEU A 80 -5.23 -4.38 13.65
C LEU A 80 -5.41 -4.65 15.16
N VAL A 81 -4.30 -4.90 15.86
CA VAL A 81 -4.32 -5.08 17.32
C VAL A 81 -4.77 -3.79 18.02
N MET A 82 -4.21 -2.65 17.62
CA MET A 82 -4.59 -1.34 18.19
C MET A 82 -6.05 -1.00 17.88
N ALA A 83 -6.52 -1.27 16.65
CA ALA A 83 -7.92 -1.06 16.26
C ALA A 83 -8.87 -1.88 17.11
N ARG A 84 -8.50 -3.12 17.43
CA ARG A 84 -9.31 -4.00 18.28
C ARG A 84 -9.29 -3.58 19.76
N LEU A 85 -8.10 -3.27 20.31
CA LEU A 85 -7.95 -2.96 21.73
C LEU A 85 -8.52 -1.58 22.13
N LEU A 86 -8.35 -0.58 21.26
CA LEU A 86 -8.74 0.80 21.57
C LEU A 86 -10.15 1.15 21.11
N PHE A 87 -10.64 0.51 20.04
CA PHE A 87 -11.87 0.94 19.37
C PHE A 87 -12.93 -0.14 19.25
N ASP A 88 -12.66 -1.35 19.79
CA ASP A 88 -13.61 -2.48 19.77
C ASP A 88 -14.27 -2.69 18.39
N VAL A 89 -13.46 -2.50 17.32
CA VAL A 89 -13.95 -2.61 15.94
C VAL A 89 -14.47 -4.03 15.73
N PRO A 90 -15.78 -4.21 15.45
CA PRO A 90 -16.33 -5.52 15.23
C PRO A 90 -15.71 -6.11 13.96
N MET A 91 -14.92 -7.17 14.12
CA MET A 91 -14.43 -7.94 12.99
C MET A 91 -15.56 -8.86 12.52
N ALA A 92 -16.39 -8.35 11.62
CA ALA A 92 -17.62 -9.01 11.20
C ALA A 92 -17.38 -10.27 10.31
N GLY A 93 -16.12 -10.58 9.99
CA GLY A 93 -15.74 -11.70 9.13
C GLY A 93 -14.94 -11.23 7.90
N GLY A 94 -14.62 -12.12 6.99
CA GLY A 94 -13.87 -11.76 5.78
C GLY A 94 -12.34 -11.65 5.99
N TRP A 95 -11.80 -12.41 6.93
CA TRP A 95 -10.36 -12.51 7.18
C TRP A 95 -9.57 -12.88 5.92
N ASP A 96 -10.15 -13.77 5.08
CA ASP A 96 -9.52 -14.22 3.84
C ASP A 96 -9.31 -13.05 2.87
N ALA A 97 -10.35 -12.23 2.68
CA ALA A 97 -10.27 -11.04 1.82
C ALA A 97 -9.27 -9.99 2.38
N LEU A 98 -9.24 -9.84 3.72
CA LEU A 98 -8.33 -8.92 4.38
C LEU A 98 -6.88 -9.36 4.21
N VAL A 99 -6.55 -10.63 4.49
CA VAL A 99 -5.18 -11.16 4.38
C VAL A 99 -4.67 -11.08 2.94
N VAL A 100 -5.48 -11.51 1.98
CA VAL A 100 -5.11 -11.42 0.55
C VAL A 100 -4.93 -9.98 0.12
N GLY A 101 -5.84 -9.09 0.50
CA GLY A 101 -5.76 -7.66 0.17
C GLY A 101 -4.53 -6.99 0.78
N VAL A 102 -4.22 -7.28 2.04
CA VAL A 102 -3.02 -6.77 2.74
C VAL A 102 -1.74 -7.24 2.05
N MET A 103 -1.62 -8.54 1.75
CA MET A 103 -0.43 -9.09 1.11
C MET A 103 -0.20 -8.49 -0.28
N LEU A 104 -1.25 -8.40 -1.09
CA LEU A 104 -1.17 -7.77 -2.41
C LEU A 104 -0.81 -6.29 -2.31
N PHE A 105 -1.36 -5.59 -1.32
CA PHE A 105 -1.08 -4.17 -1.12
C PHE A 105 0.36 -3.92 -0.66
N ILE A 106 0.90 -4.74 0.26
CA ILE A 106 2.30 -4.68 0.68
C ILE A 106 3.21 -4.89 -0.53
N VAL A 107 3.02 -5.98 -1.28
CA VAL A 107 3.83 -6.28 -2.46
C VAL A 107 3.73 -5.18 -3.51
N GLY A 108 2.52 -4.65 -3.76
CA GLY A 108 2.30 -3.54 -4.70
C GLY A 108 2.98 -2.25 -4.28
N SER A 109 2.95 -1.91 -3.00
CA SER A 109 3.61 -0.72 -2.46
C SER A 109 5.13 -0.84 -2.53
N LEU A 110 5.68 -2.02 -2.24
CA LEU A 110 7.11 -2.30 -2.36
C LEU A 110 7.59 -2.25 -3.82
N ALA A 111 6.83 -2.88 -4.74
CA ALA A 111 7.12 -2.84 -6.17
C ALA A 111 7.11 -1.40 -6.71
N LEU A 112 6.17 -0.58 -6.25
CA LEU A 112 6.08 0.82 -6.63
C LEU A 112 7.25 1.64 -6.06
N GLY A 113 7.62 1.45 -4.79
CA GLY A 113 8.79 2.07 -4.19
C GLY A 113 10.08 1.70 -4.92
N PHE A 114 10.22 0.44 -5.31
CA PHE A 114 11.32 -0.04 -6.13
C PHE A 114 11.31 0.62 -7.52
N PHE A 115 10.16 0.68 -8.19
CA PHE A 115 10.01 1.37 -9.48
C PHE A 115 10.43 2.84 -9.40
N LEU A 116 9.97 3.59 -8.38
CA LEU A 116 10.36 4.98 -8.17
C LEU A 116 11.87 5.14 -7.97
N SER A 117 12.50 4.21 -7.27
CA SER A 117 13.95 4.21 -7.08
C SER A 117 14.74 4.01 -8.38
N THR A 118 14.18 3.28 -9.35
CA THR A 118 14.84 3.12 -10.67
C THR A 118 14.86 4.41 -11.49
N LEU A 119 13.94 5.32 -11.22
CA LEU A 119 13.86 6.65 -11.85
C LEU A 119 14.76 7.68 -11.14
N ALA A 120 14.99 7.49 -9.85
CA ALA A 120 15.78 8.40 -9.02
C ALA A 120 17.26 8.10 -9.12
N GLN A 121 18.09 9.15 -9.21
CA GLN A 121 19.54 9.05 -9.17
C GLN A 121 20.10 9.28 -7.76
N THR A 122 19.38 10.03 -6.94
CA THR A 122 19.77 10.38 -5.57
C THR A 122 18.65 10.06 -4.58
N GLN A 123 19.01 9.89 -3.29
CA GLN A 123 18.04 9.70 -2.21
C GLN A 123 17.03 10.85 -2.13
N MET A 124 17.51 12.10 -2.32
CA MET A 124 16.64 13.28 -2.32
C MET A 124 15.60 13.21 -3.44
N GLN A 125 16.02 12.81 -4.64
CA GLN A 125 15.12 12.65 -5.77
C GLN A 125 14.10 11.52 -5.53
N ALA A 126 14.55 10.39 -4.95
CA ALA A 126 13.67 9.28 -4.58
C ALA A 126 12.60 9.70 -3.58
N MET A 127 12.99 10.46 -2.55
CA MET A 127 12.08 11.02 -1.56
C MET A 127 11.05 11.96 -2.21
N GLN A 128 11.51 12.87 -3.06
CA GLN A 128 10.64 13.83 -3.74
C GLN A 128 9.62 13.12 -4.66
N MET A 129 10.06 12.12 -5.44
CA MET A 129 9.17 11.32 -6.28
C MET A 129 8.14 10.53 -5.47
N SER A 130 8.55 9.99 -4.30
CA SER A 130 7.63 9.30 -3.40
C SER A 130 6.55 10.24 -2.87
N ILE A 131 6.90 11.45 -2.49
CA ILE A 131 5.95 12.48 -2.04
C ILE A 131 5.00 12.88 -3.18
N PHE A 132 5.53 13.07 -4.39
CA PHE A 132 4.72 13.39 -5.58
C PHE A 132 3.72 12.28 -5.92
N TYR A 133 4.01 11.04 -5.59
CA TYR A 133 3.06 9.94 -5.72
C TYR A 133 2.03 9.92 -4.58
N ILE A 134 2.48 10.08 -3.33
CA ILE A 134 1.64 9.93 -2.15
C ILE A 134 0.59 11.05 -2.05
N LEU A 135 0.94 12.32 -2.34
CA LEU A 135 0.02 13.45 -2.25
C LEU A 135 -1.21 13.31 -3.17
N PRO A 136 -1.06 13.07 -4.49
CA PRO A 136 -2.22 12.83 -5.35
C PRO A 136 -3.00 11.57 -4.96
N SER A 137 -2.30 10.52 -4.53
CA SER A 137 -2.95 9.29 -4.06
C SER A 137 -3.87 9.56 -2.87
N MET A 138 -3.45 10.40 -1.93
CA MET A 138 -4.24 10.79 -0.78
C MET A 138 -5.49 11.59 -1.17
N LEU A 139 -5.36 12.50 -2.13
CA LEU A 139 -6.47 13.31 -2.60
C LEU A 139 -7.51 12.50 -3.40
N LEU A 140 -7.03 11.65 -4.33
CA LEU A 140 -7.87 10.96 -5.31
C LEU A 140 -8.48 9.64 -4.80
N SER A 141 -7.93 9.04 -3.76
CA SER A 141 -8.42 7.73 -3.25
C SER A 141 -9.70 7.81 -2.41
N GLY A 142 -10.24 9.02 -2.18
CA GLY A 142 -11.45 9.20 -1.39
C GLY A 142 -11.22 9.29 0.11
N PHE A 143 -9.99 9.60 0.54
CA PHE A 143 -9.67 9.84 1.94
C PHE A 143 -10.21 11.19 2.41
N LEU A 144 -9.83 12.27 1.75
CA LEU A 144 -10.24 13.64 2.10
C LEU A 144 -11.63 13.97 1.56
N PHE A 145 -11.92 13.57 0.34
CA PHE A 145 -13.20 13.83 -0.31
C PHE A 145 -13.96 12.52 -0.57
N PRO A 146 -15.28 12.47 -0.34
CA PRO A 146 -16.06 11.29 -0.65
C PRO A 146 -16.02 11.03 -2.17
N PHE A 147 -15.67 9.79 -2.56
CA PHE A 147 -15.49 9.38 -3.95
C PHE A 147 -16.68 9.72 -4.86
N ARG A 148 -17.91 9.71 -4.30
CA ARG A 148 -19.15 10.06 -5.02
C ARG A 148 -19.30 11.56 -5.34
N GLY A 149 -18.52 12.42 -4.70
CA GLY A 149 -18.56 13.88 -4.92
C GLY A 149 -17.47 14.39 -5.87
N MET A 150 -16.63 13.48 -6.39
CA MET A 150 -15.56 13.85 -7.31
C MET A 150 -16.04 13.85 -8.76
N PRO A 151 -15.49 14.73 -9.62
CA PRO A 151 -15.75 14.69 -11.06
C PRO A 151 -15.26 13.36 -11.66
N ASP A 152 -15.88 12.93 -12.77
CA ASP A 152 -15.66 11.61 -13.38
C ASP A 152 -14.19 11.33 -13.73
N TRP A 153 -13.46 12.33 -14.20
CA TRP A 153 -12.03 12.20 -14.49
C TRP A 153 -11.19 11.88 -13.23
N ALA A 154 -11.55 12.46 -12.08
CA ALA A 154 -10.85 12.20 -10.82
C ALA A 154 -11.20 10.81 -10.27
N GLN A 155 -12.43 10.34 -10.47
CA GLN A 155 -12.84 8.98 -10.14
C GLN A 155 -12.09 7.94 -11.01
N ALA A 156 -11.92 8.23 -12.31
CA ALA A 156 -11.15 7.36 -13.20
C ALA A 156 -9.68 7.24 -12.77
N LEU A 157 -9.02 8.38 -12.48
CA LEU A 157 -7.65 8.38 -11.95
C LEU A 157 -7.56 7.72 -10.57
N GLY A 158 -8.50 8.00 -9.68
CA GLY A 158 -8.58 7.39 -8.35
C GLY A 158 -8.74 5.87 -8.39
N SER A 159 -9.43 5.34 -9.41
CA SER A 159 -9.57 3.90 -9.60
C SER A 159 -8.28 3.20 -10.07
N LEU A 160 -7.31 3.94 -10.58
CA LEU A 160 -5.99 3.39 -10.95
C LEU A 160 -5.06 3.25 -9.73
N ILE A 161 -5.37 3.94 -8.64
CA ILE A 161 -4.53 3.99 -7.44
C ILE A 161 -4.79 2.75 -6.56
N PRO A 162 -3.75 1.98 -6.17
CA PRO A 162 -3.91 0.74 -5.39
C PRO A 162 -4.53 1.00 -4.01
N VAL A 163 -4.25 2.14 -3.39
CA VAL A 163 -4.82 2.53 -2.09
C VAL A 163 -6.35 2.56 -2.12
N THR A 164 -6.96 2.96 -3.25
CA THR A 164 -8.42 3.01 -3.41
C THR A 164 -9.05 1.61 -3.31
N HIS A 165 -8.47 0.63 -3.99
CA HIS A 165 -8.95 -0.75 -3.94
C HIS A 165 -8.70 -1.39 -2.58
N PHE A 166 -7.55 -1.14 -1.98
CA PHE A 166 -7.24 -1.61 -0.64
C PHE A 166 -8.21 -1.04 0.41
N LEU A 167 -8.52 0.27 0.35
CA LEU A 167 -9.55 0.88 1.19
C LEU A 167 -10.92 0.21 1.06
N ARG A 168 -11.32 -0.17 -0.15
CA ARG A 168 -12.59 -0.88 -0.39
C ARG A 168 -12.57 -2.27 0.26
N ILE A 169 -11.46 -3.01 0.15
CA ILE A 169 -11.29 -4.32 0.76
C ILE A 169 -11.35 -4.21 2.30
N VAL A 170 -10.55 -3.31 2.89
CA VAL A 170 -10.50 -3.12 4.34
C VAL A 170 -11.86 -2.72 4.91
N ARG A 171 -12.53 -1.76 4.28
CA ARG A 171 -13.89 -1.35 4.72
C ARG A 171 -14.92 -2.47 4.54
N GLY A 172 -14.85 -3.22 3.46
CA GLY A 172 -15.73 -4.36 3.21
C GLY A 172 -15.55 -5.44 4.26
N ALA A 173 -14.31 -5.82 4.54
CA ALA A 173 -13.97 -6.86 5.50
C ALA A 173 -14.31 -6.46 6.95
N LEU A 174 -13.92 -5.24 7.39
CA LEU A 174 -14.10 -4.81 8.77
C LEU A 174 -15.55 -4.39 9.10
N LEU A 175 -16.22 -3.65 8.19
CA LEU A 175 -17.52 -3.05 8.51
C LEU A 175 -18.71 -3.88 8.02
N LYS A 176 -18.55 -4.66 6.94
CA LYS A 176 -19.66 -5.40 6.32
C LYS A 176 -19.48 -6.91 6.39
N GLY A 177 -18.35 -7.43 6.85
CA GLY A 177 -18.08 -8.87 6.83
C GLY A 177 -18.07 -9.48 5.43
N VAL A 178 -17.75 -8.68 4.43
CA VAL A 178 -17.74 -9.08 3.01
C VAL A 178 -16.67 -10.14 2.80
N GLY A 179 -17.07 -11.29 2.31
CA GLY A 179 -16.15 -12.38 1.97
C GLY A 179 -15.32 -12.11 0.72
N LEU A 180 -14.38 -13.02 0.42
CA LEU A 180 -13.47 -12.91 -0.73
C LEU A 180 -14.23 -12.81 -2.07
N ALA A 181 -15.39 -13.46 -2.19
CA ALA A 181 -16.21 -13.45 -3.41
C ALA A 181 -16.69 -12.04 -3.80
N ASP A 182 -17.14 -11.26 -2.82
CA ASP A 182 -17.63 -9.91 -3.08
C ASP A 182 -16.49 -8.87 -3.20
N ALA A 183 -15.33 -9.15 -2.58
CA ALA A 183 -14.13 -8.33 -2.70
C ALA A 183 -13.34 -8.59 -4.00
N TRP A 184 -13.70 -9.63 -4.74
CA TRP A 184 -12.97 -10.11 -5.92
C TRP A 184 -12.61 -9.04 -6.95
N PRO A 185 -13.51 -8.12 -7.35
CA PRO A 185 -13.15 -7.07 -8.32
C PRO A 185 -12.03 -6.16 -7.83
N SER A 186 -12.01 -5.83 -6.53
CA SER A 186 -10.96 -4.99 -5.94
C SER A 186 -9.63 -5.75 -5.79
N VAL A 187 -9.70 -7.04 -5.47
CA VAL A 187 -8.53 -7.92 -5.39
C VAL A 187 -7.88 -8.10 -6.77
N MET A 188 -8.68 -8.32 -7.81
CA MET A 188 -8.18 -8.44 -9.19
C MET A 188 -7.54 -7.14 -9.69
N ALA A 189 -8.16 -6.00 -9.41
CA ALA A 189 -7.58 -4.70 -9.77
C ALA A 189 -6.23 -4.47 -9.06
N LEU A 190 -6.14 -4.84 -7.78
CA LEU A 190 -4.90 -4.74 -7.01
C LEU A 190 -3.83 -5.70 -7.54
N ALA A 191 -4.21 -6.94 -7.87
CA ALA A 191 -3.29 -7.92 -8.47
C ALA A 191 -2.77 -7.46 -9.84
N ALA A 192 -3.65 -6.93 -10.69
CA ALA A 192 -3.27 -6.35 -11.98
C ALA A 192 -2.27 -5.20 -11.81
N PHE A 193 -2.51 -4.31 -10.84
CA PHE A 193 -1.58 -3.23 -10.50
C PHE A 193 -0.21 -3.78 -10.08
N VAL A 194 -0.15 -4.79 -9.20
CA VAL A 194 1.09 -5.43 -8.77
C VAL A 194 1.86 -5.97 -9.96
N VAL A 195 1.19 -6.71 -10.86
CA VAL A 195 1.83 -7.29 -12.05
C VAL A 195 2.40 -6.20 -12.96
N VAL A 196 1.61 -5.18 -13.26
CA VAL A 196 2.04 -4.08 -14.15
C VAL A 196 3.22 -3.34 -13.56
N VAL A 197 3.17 -2.92 -12.29
CA VAL A 197 4.26 -2.16 -11.67
C VAL A 197 5.51 -3.01 -11.51
N THR A 198 5.38 -4.29 -11.16
CA THR A 198 6.52 -5.20 -11.07
C THR A 198 7.17 -5.42 -12.44
N ALA A 199 6.36 -5.60 -13.49
CA ALA A 199 6.88 -5.72 -14.85
C ALA A 199 7.63 -4.46 -15.30
N LEU A 200 7.06 -3.28 -15.06
CA LEU A 200 7.70 -1.98 -15.35
C LEU A 200 9.01 -1.81 -14.57
N ALA A 201 9.02 -2.19 -13.30
CA ALA A 201 10.19 -2.13 -12.44
C ALA A 201 11.31 -3.02 -12.96
N ILE A 202 11.01 -4.25 -13.39
CA ILE A 202 11.98 -5.21 -13.94
C ILE A 202 12.53 -4.71 -15.28
N VAL A 203 11.66 -4.28 -16.19
CA VAL A 203 12.08 -3.77 -17.51
C VAL A 203 13.00 -2.56 -17.34
N ARG A 204 12.63 -1.63 -16.49
CA ARG A 204 13.43 -0.43 -16.24
C ARG A 204 14.74 -0.72 -15.54
N TYR A 205 14.75 -1.65 -14.59
CA TYR A 205 15.97 -2.08 -13.91
C TYR A 205 16.98 -2.68 -14.88
N ARG A 206 16.51 -3.47 -15.85
CA ARG A 206 17.35 -4.09 -16.87
C ARG A 206 18.01 -3.06 -17.79
N THR A 207 17.27 -2.02 -18.19
CA THR A 207 17.81 -0.94 -19.06
C THR A 207 18.77 0.02 -18.33
N THR A 208 18.88 -0.08 -17.03
CA THR A 208 19.81 0.76 -16.25
C THR A 208 21.16 0.05 -16.07
N LEU A 209 21.25 -1.22 -16.43
CA LEU A 209 22.44 -2.05 -16.34
C LEU A 209 23.20 -2.16 -17.68
N ASP A 210 22.57 -1.77 -18.82
CA ASP A 210 23.16 -1.61 -20.14
C ASP A 210 23.65 -0.17 -20.31
#